data_7e0610baf994df7070c8e357c7903c3b
#
_entry.id   7e0610baf994df7070c8e357c7903c3b
#
_cell.length_a   1.000
_cell.length_b   1.000
_cell.length_c   1.000
_cell.angle_alpha   90.00
_cell.angle_beta   90.00
_cell.angle_gamma   90.00
#
_symmetry.space_group_name_H-M   'P 1'
#
loop_
_entity.id
_entity.type
_entity.pdbx_description
1 polymer ?
#
loop_
_entity_poly.entity_id
_entity_poly.type
_entity_poly.pdbx_seq_one_letter_code
_entity_poly.pdbx_strand_id
1 'polypeptide(L)'
;MKLTQKDLAEWIGISASAVTQWENDITSPSGENLLSLAKCLECSPQWVLTGKGELEPPLKSQSKIRVLPIISWVQAGEWTESGSQTKLNRASTDYVETSAQVSADAFALRVVGDSMTSSGPISIPEGAVVIVDPEYGYLSDINNKIVIARLQGSNEATIKKLVVDGPNKYLLPLNPLFKPIEINGNCQIVGLVKQIVIDLH
;
A
#
# COMPACT_ATOMS: atom_id res chain seq x y z
N MET A 1 8.08 -20.96 20.40
CA MET A 1 9.44 -20.90 19.82
C MET A 1 10.42 -20.79 20.99
N LYS A 2 11.47 -21.64 21.08
CA LYS A 2 12.51 -21.47 22.13
C LYS A 2 13.60 -20.59 21.54
N LEU A 3 13.56 -19.30 21.87
CA LEU A 3 14.61 -18.34 21.51
C LEU A 3 15.73 -18.44 22.55
N THR A 4 16.99 -18.48 22.09
CA THR A 4 18.15 -18.35 22.98
C THR A 4 18.52 -16.87 23.15
N GLN A 5 19.25 -16.55 24.23
CA GLN A 5 19.76 -15.18 24.45
C GLN A 5 20.60 -14.68 23.26
N LYS A 6 21.31 -15.58 22.60
CA LYS A 6 22.13 -15.25 21.43
C LYS A 6 21.26 -14.90 20.22
N ASP A 7 20.20 -15.68 19.95
CA ASP A 7 19.28 -15.40 18.85
C ASP A 7 18.56 -14.06 19.05
N LEU A 8 18.14 -13.79 20.28
CA LEU A 8 17.49 -12.53 20.63
C LEU A 8 18.44 -11.32 20.48
N ALA A 9 19.68 -11.47 20.93
CA ALA A 9 20.71 -10.45 20.79
C ALA A 9 21.01 -10.11 19.34
N GLU A 10 21.13 -11.13 18.49
CA GLU A 10 21.37 -10.97 17.04
C GLU A 10 20.19 -10.29 16.33
N TRP A 11 18.94 -10.61 16.69
CA TRP A 11 17.74 -10.00 16.11
C TRP A 11 17.58 -8.50 16.48
N ILE A 12 17.99 -8.13 17.68
CA ILE A 12 17.89 -6.73 18.17
C ILE A 12 19.13 -5.92 17.80
N GLY A 13 20.25 -6.56 17.44
CA GLY A 13 21.51 -5.91 17.11
C GLY A 13 22.32 -5.48 18.34
N ILE A 14 22.23 -6.24 19.44
CA ILE A 14 22.92 -5.98 20.72
C ILE A 14 23.81 -7.16 21.12
N SER A 15 24.55 -7.04 22.23
CA SER A 15 25.35 -8.13 22.77
C SER A 15 24.51 -9.11 23.60
N ALA A 16 24.86 -10.42 23.58
CA ALA A 16 24.20 -11.42 24.44
C ALA A 16 24.34 -11.11 25.92
N SER A 17 25.41 -10.41 26.32
CA SER A 17 25.59 -9.96 27.71
C SER A 17 24.56 -8.90 28.12
N ALA A 18 24.08 -8.05 27.21
CA ALA A 18 23.02 -7.09 27.51
C ALA A 18 21.69 -7.82 27.78
N VAL A 19 21.36 -8.85 26.97
CA VAL A 19 20.17 -9.68 27.21
C VAL A 19 20.26 -10.37 28.59
N THR A 20 21.42 -10.94 28.92
CA THR A 20 21.65 -11.55 30.25
C THR A 20 21.45 -10.55 31.39
N GLN A 21 21.90 -9.30 31.23
CA GLN A 21 21.70 -8.25 32.24
C GLN A 21 20.22 -7.89 32.41
N TRP A 22 19.45 -7.87 31.33
CA TRP A 22 18.01 -7.63 31.38
C TRP A 22 17.26 -8.77 32.07
N GLU A 23 17.60 -10.02 31.77
CA GLU A 23 16.97 -11.20 32.39
C GLU A 23 17.30 -11.33 33.91
N ASN A 24 18.41 -10.76 34.34
CA ASN A 24 18.82 -10.75 35.75
C ASN A 24 18.47 -9.45 36.48
N ASP A 25 17.65 -8.57 35.90
CA ASP A 25 17.21 -7.28 36.45
C ASP A 25 18.36 -6.34 36.81
N ILE A 26 19.56 -6.53 36.22
CA ILE A 26 20.74 -5.65 36.46
C ILE A 26 20.55 -4.33 35.72
N THR A 27 20.00 -4.39 34.50
CA THR A 27 19.64 -3.25 33.68
C THR A 27 18.28 -3.50 33.02
N SER A 28 17.62 -2.44 32.55
CA SER A 28 16.37 -2.55 31.83
C SER A 28 16.55 -2.09 30.38
N PRO A 29 15.89 -2.72 29.41
CA PRO A 29 15.88 -2.24 28.02
C PRO A 29 15.25 -0.84 27.96
N SER A 30 15.82 0.06 27.16
CA SER A 30 15.33 1.43 27.00
C SER A 30 15.39 1.87 25.54
N GLY A 31 14.63 2.92 25.21
CA GLY A 31 14.64 3.53 23.90
C GLY A 31 14.34 2.53 22.77
N GLU A 32 15.17 2.53 21.74
CA GLU A 32 15.02 1.70 20.54
C GLU A 32 15.14 0.19 20.82
N ASN A 33 15.99 -0.17 21.81
CA ASN A 33 16.15 -1.56 22.23
C ASN A 33 14.88 -2.14 22.85
N LEU A 34 14.15 -1.33 23.62
CA LEU A 34 12.85 -1.73 24.19
C LEU A 34 11.81 -1.98 23.10
N LEU A 35 11.74 -1.09 22.10
CA LEU A 35 10.80 -1.23 20.97
C LEU A 35 11.13 -2.46 20.13
N SER A 36 12.41 -2.70 19.86
CA SER A 36 12.89 -3.87 19.12
C SER A 36 12.62 -5.16 19.86
N LEU A 37 12.83 -5.19 21.17
CA LEU A 37 12.55 -6.33 22.03
C LEU A 37 11.05 -6.65 22.07
N ALA A 38 10.21 -5.65 22.28
CA ALA A 38 8.76 -5.79 22.30
C ALA A 38 8.22 -6.32 20.96
N LYS A 39 8.77 -5.83 19.85
CA LYS A 39 8.43 -6.30 18.49
C LYS A 39 8.86 -7.76 18.27
N CYS A 40 10.05 -8.13 18.72
CA CYS A 40 10.59 -9.48 18.61
C CYS A 40 9.79 -10.49 19.44
N LEU A 41 9.34 -10.10 20.63
CA LEU A 41 8.54 -10.93 21.52
C LEU A 41 7.04 -10.87 21.26
N GLU A 42 6.62 -10.11 20.24
CA GLU A 42 5.22 -9.88 19.90
C GLU A 42 4.36 -9.39 21.07
N CYS A 43 4.92 -8.51 21.90
CA CYS A 43 4.25 -7.97 23.08
C CYS A 43 4.35 -6.44 23.16
N SER A 44 3.58 -5.82 24.07
CA SER A 44 3.65 -4.37 24.25
C SER A 44 4.94 -3.96 24.97
N PRO A 45 5.56 -2.80 24.63
CA PRO A 45 6.73 -2.27 25.36
C PRO A 45 6.45 -2.06 26.87
N GLN A 46 5.23 -1.71 27.21
CA GLN A 46 4.80 -1.55 28.59
C GLN A 46 4.80 -2.88 29.35
N TRP A 47 4.39 -3.96 28.69
CA TRP A 47 4.42 -5.29 29.27
C TRP A 47 5.86 -5.76 29.51
N VAL A 48 6.79 -5.50 28.58
CA VAL A 48 8.22 -5.81 28.76
C VAL A 48 8.80 -5.12 30.01
N LEU A 49 8.41 -3.87 30.26
CA LEU A 49 8.95 -3.11 31.39
C LEU A 49 8.29 -3.42 32.73
N THR A 50 7.00 -3.75 32.72
CA THR A 50 6.22 -3.77 33.97
C THR A 50 5.61 -5.13 34.30
N GLY A 51 5.59 -6.06 33.34
CA GLY A 51 4.85 -7.30 33.45
C GLY A 51 3.32 -7.12 33.56
N LYS A 52 2.82 -5.90 33.38
CA LYS A 52 1.39 -5.56 33.52
C LYS A 52 0.85 -5.02 32.20
N GLY A 53 -0.42 -5.30 31.90
CA GLY A 53 -1.09 -4.91 30.66
C GLY A 53 -1.36 -6.10 29.75
N GLU A 54 -1.87 -5.83 28.55
CA GLU A 54 -2.11 -6.88 27.57
C GLU A 54 -0.80 -7.39 26.98
N LEU A 55 -0.66 -8.73 26.91
CA LEU A 55 0.47 -9.40 26.28
C LEU A 55 0.53 -9.11 24.79
N GLU A 56 -0.62 -8.92 24.17
CA GLU A 56 -0.68 -8.66 22.74
C GLU A 56 -0.01 -7.32 22.41
N PRO A 57 0.88 -7.29 21.39
CA PRO A 57 1.32 -6.05 20.83
C PRO A 57 0.08 -5.23 20.47
N PRO A 58 0.06 -3.92 20.67
CA PRO A 58 -1.07 -3.10 20.28
C PRO A 58 -1.40 -3.50 18.84
N LEU A 59 -2.60 -4.08 18.65
CA LEU A 59 -3.13 -4.56 17.37
C LEU A 59 -2.58 -3.67 16.27
N LYS A 60 -1.81 -4.24 15.35
CA LYS A 60 -1.14 -3.55 14.25
C LYS A 60 -1.99 -2.35 13.85
N SER A 61 -1.50 -1.15 14.26
CA SER A 61 -2.08 0.16 14.00
C SER A 61 -3.56 0.07 13.62
N GLN A 62 -4.46 0.49 14.50
CA GLN A 62 -5.86 0.74 14.14
C GLN A 62 -5.81 1.34 12.74
N SER A 63 -6.33 0.63 11.76
CA SER A 63 -6.38 1.09 10.39
C SER A 63 -7.10 2.42 10.44
N LYS A 64 -6.34 3.52 10.42
CA LYS A 64 -6.94 4.86 10.43
C LYS A 64 -7.77 4.91 9.17
N ILE A 65 -9.09 4.90 9.33
CA ILE A 65 -9.98 5.17 8.21
C ILE A 65 -9.54 6.50 7.61
N ARG A 66 -9.19 6.48 6.35
CA ARG A 66 -8.83 7.67 5.58
C ARG A 66 -9.97 7.99 4.64
N VAL A 67 -10.19 9.27 4.44
CA VAL A 67 -11.16 9.78 3.48
C VAL A 67 -10.39 10.31 2.28
N LEU A 68 -10.61 9.73 1.12
CA LEU A 68 -9.92 10.07 -0.12
C LEU A 68 -10.86 10.70 -1.13
N PRO A 69 -10.42 11.70 -1.91
CA PRO A 69 -11.22 12.28 -2.96
C PRO A 69 -11.37 11.30 -4.12
N ILE A 70 -12.57 11.22 -4.70
CA ILE A 70 -12.81 10.55 -5.97
C ILE A 70 -12.58 11.58 -7.07
N ILE A 71 -11.57 11.38 -7.90
CA ILE A 71 -11.19 12.30 -8.97
C ILE A 71 -11.55 11.76 -10.35
N SER A 72 -11.53 12.62 -11.37
CA SER A 72 -11.74 12.20 -12.76
C SER A 72 -10.51 11.55 -13.37
N TRP A 73 -10.69 10.78 -14.43
CA TRP A 73 -9.60 10.15 -15.20
C TRP A 73 -8.64 11.17 -15.84
N VAL A 74 -9.15 12.35 -16.20
CA VAL A 74 -8.33 13.48 -16.68
C VAL A 74 -7.45 14.02 -15.56
N GLN A 75 -8.03 14.28 -14.38
CA GLN A 75 -7.27 14.74 -13.22
C GLN A 75 -6.20 13.71 -12.81
N ALA A 76 -6.52 12.41 -12.87
CA ALA A 76 -5.54 11.36 -12.62
C ALA A 76 -4.40 11.37 -13.63
N GLY A 77 -4.67 11.63 -14.92
CA GLY A 77 -3.65 11.77 -15.94
C GLY A 77 -2.68 12.92 -15.71
N GLU A 78 -3.12 13.97 -15.02
CA GLU A 78 -2.32 15.15 -14.67
C GLU A 78 -1.75 15.10 -13.24
N TRP A 79 -2.00 14.00 -12.51
CA TRP A 79 -1.58 13.84 -11.13
C TRP A 79 -0.06 13.78 -11.04
N THR A 80 0.53 14.74 -10.32
CA THR A 80 1.97 14.81 -10.06
C THR A 80 2.21 14.76 -8.56
N GLU A 81 3.38 14.26 -8.16
CA GLU A 81 3.78 14.09 -6.75
C GLU A 81 3.75 15.40 -5.92
N SER A 82 3.70 16.56 -6.59
CA SER A 82 3.76 17.87 -5.93
C SER A 82 2.49 18.68 -6.18
N GLY A 83 1.50 18.59 -5.29
CA GLY A 83 0.46 19.62 -5.17
C GLY A 83 -0.86 19.36 -5.88
N SER A 84 -1.19 18.14 -6.23
CA SER A 84 -2.46 17.80 -6.89
C SER A 84 -3.68 18.04 -5.99
N GLN A 85 -3.54 17.95 -4.68
CA GLN A 85 -4.64 18.25 -3.73
C GLN A 85 -5.08 19.73 -3.73
N THR A 86 -4.20 20.65 -4.12
CA THR A 86 -4.50 22.09 -4.17
C THR A 86 -5.47 22.46 -5.30
N LYS A 87 -5.61 21.61 -6.32
CA LYS A 87 -6.48 21.84 -7.48
C LYS A 87 -7.88 21.23 -7.35
N LEU A 88 -8.15 20.49 -6.26
CA LEU A 88 -9.45 19.87 -6.03
C LEU A 88 -10.48 20.91 -5.61
N ASN A 89 -11.54 21.04 -6.38
CA ASN A 89 -12.70 21.83 -5.96
C ASN A 89 -13.51 21.03 -4.93
N ARG A 90 -13.24 21.24 -3.65
CA ARG A 90 -13.83 20.51 -2.52
C ARG A 90 -15.36 20.51 -2.49
N ALA A 91 -15.99 21.49 -3.13
CA ALA A 91 -17.45 21.61 -3.13
C ALA A 91 -18.18 20.64 -4.06
N SER A 92 -17.46 20.03 -5.03
CA SER A 92 -18.04 19.12 -6.05
C SER A 92 -17.33 17.77 -6.12
N THR A 93 -16.51 17.44 -5.13
CA THR A 93 -15.72 16.19 -5.10
C THR A 93 -16.39 15.19 -4.19
N ASP A 94 -16.73 14.01 -4.72
CA ASP A 94 -17.13 12.86 -3.93
C ASP A 94 -15.95 12.31 -3.15
N TYR A 95 -16.22 11.63 -2.03
CA TYR A 95 -15.19 11.03 -1.19
C TYR A 95 -15.51 9.58 -0.91
N VAL A 96 -14.47 8.80 -0.67
CA VAL A 96 -14.58 7.39 -0.26
C VAL A 96 -13.72 7.14 0.98
N GLU A 97 -14.23 6.32 1.89
CA GLU A 97 -13.50 5.85 3.05
C GLU A 97 -12.69 4.60 2.70
N THR A 98 -11.48 4.51 3.23
CA THR A 98 -10.60 3.35 3.06
C THR A 98 -9.85 3.03 4.34
N SER A 99 -9.65 1.74 4.59
CA SER A 99 -8.73 1.21 5.61
C SER A 99 -7.38 0.81 5.01
N ALA A 100 -7.20 0.94 3.69
CA ALA A 100 -5.93 0.65 3.04
C ALA A 100 -4.83 1.58 3.53
N GLN A 101 -3.63 1.01 3.71
CA GLN A 101 -2.44 1.81 4.01
C GLN A 101 -1.96 2.47 2.71
N VAL A 102 -2.13 3.77 2.62
CA VAL A 102 -1.79 4.59 1.45
C VAL A 102 -1.10 5.87 1.88
N SER A 103 -0.36 6.49 0.96
CA SER A 103 0.32 7.77 1.15
C SER A 103 -0.64 8.95 1.35
N ALA A 104 -0.09 10.12 1.69
CA ALA A 104 -0.88 11.34 1.87
C ALA A 104 -1.56 11.80 0.56
N ASP A 105 -0.93 11.52 -0.58
CA ASP A 105 -1.37 11.94 -1.90
C ASP A 105 -2.25 10.90 -2.62
N ALA A 106 -2.69 9.87 -1.89
CA ALA A 106 -3.60 8.87 -2.42
C ALA A 106 -4.95 9.47 -2.80
N PHE A 107 -5.56 8.89 -3.82
CA PHE A 107 -6.86 9.31 -4.35
C PHE A 107 -7.68 8.08 -4.77
N ALA A 108 -8.90 8.31 -5.19
CA ALA A 108 -9.77 7.28 -5.72
C ALA A 108 -10.28 7.61 -7.12
N LEU A 109 -10.62 6.57 -7.89
CA LEU A 109 -11.22 6.68 -9.22
C LEU A 109 -12.44 5.77 -9.30
N ARG A 110 -13.52 6.28 -9.92
CA ARG A 110 -14.66 5.44 -10.31
C ARG A 110 -14.37 4.80 -11.66
N VAL A 111 -14.44 3.49 -11.71
CA VAL A 111 -14.14 2.70 -12.92
C VAL A 111 -15.21 2.96 -13.98
N VAL A 112 -14.77 3.18 -15.21
CA VAL A 112 -15.60 3.36 -16.40
C VAL A 112 -15.23 2.29 -17.41
N GLY A 113 -16.24 1.65 -17.97
CA GLY A 113 -16.10 0.57 -18.96
C GLY A 113 -15.73 -0.78 -18.33
N ASP A 114 -15.65 -1.79 -19.17
CA ASP A 114 -15.57 -3.20 -18.80
C ASP A 114 -14.21 -3.85 -19.07
N SER A 115 -13.18 -3.07 -19.45
CA SER A 115 -11.85 -3.62 -19.80
C SER A 115 -11.16 -4.36 -18.65
N MET A 116 -11.60 -4.14 -17.40
CA MET A 116 -11.08 -4.79 -16.21
C MET A 116 -12.07 -5.77 -15.58
N THR A 117 -13.19 -6.08 -16.25
CA THR A 117 -14.14 -7.10 -15.84
C THR A 117 -13.65 -8.48 -16.28
N SER A 118 -13.70 -9.46 -15.38
CA SER A 118 -13.15 -10.79 -15.64
C SER A 118 -13.92 -11.86 -14.87
N SER A 119 -13.94 -13.08 -15.40
CA SER A 119 -14.37 -14.28 -14.68
C SER A 119 -13.28 -14.89 -13.79
N GLY A 120 -12.09 -14.31 -13.79
CA GLY A 120 -10.96 -14.75 -12.97
C GLY A 120 -11.07 -14.32 -11.49
N PRO A 121 -10.02 -14.57 -10.71
CA PRO A 121 -10.01 -14.30 -9.28
C PRO A 121 -10.08 -12.79 -8.92
N ILE A 122 -9.74 -11.93 -9.87
CA ILE A 122 -9.85 -10.47 -9.74
C ILE A 122 -10.69 -9.96 -10.89
N SER A 123 -11.75 -9.24 -10.55
CA SER A 123 -12.62 -8.53 -11.48
C SER A 123 -12.91 -7.15 -10.95
N ILE A 124 -12.81 -6.15 -11.80
CA ILE A 124 -13.10 -4.75 -11.46
C ILE A 124 -14.21 -4.29 -12.40
N PRO A 125 -15.46 -4.37 -11.96
CA PRO A 125 -16.60 -3.98 -12.81
C PRO A 125 -16.70 -2.48 -12.96
N GLU A 126 -17.41 -2.03 -13.97
CA GLU A 126 -17.81 -0.63 -14.10
C GLU A 126 -18.56 -0.15 -12.87
N GLY A 127 -18.33 1.09 -12.46
CA GLY A 127 -18.90 1.70 -11.27
C GLY A 127 -18.14 1.42 -9.98
N ALA A 128 -17.28 0.38 -9.92
CA ALA A 128 -16.40 0.15 -8.77
C ALA A 128 -15.51 1.36 -8.51
N VAL A 129 -15.13 1.57 -7.24
CA VAL A 129 -14.17 2.60 -6.86
C VAL A 129 -12.84 1.96 -6.54
N VAL A 130 -11.76 2.42 -7.16
CA VAL A 130 -10.40 1.93 -6.90
C VAL A 130 -9.61 2.97 -6.10
N ILE A 131 -8.94 2.51 -5.05
CA ILE A 131 -8.06 3.33 -4.21
C ILE A 131 -6.66 3.25 -4.81
N VAL A 132 -6.09 4.40 -5.12
CA VAL A 132 -4.82 4.55 -5.85
C VAL A 132 -3.79 5.24 -4.98
N ASP A 133 -2.62 4.64 -4.91
CA ASP A 133 -1.46 5.20 -4.22
C ASP A 133 -0.39 5.61 -5.24
N PRO A 134 -0.05 6.89 -5.38
CA PRO A 134 1.01 7.33 -6.26
C PRO A 134 2.41 6.96 -5.77
N GLU A 135 2.58 6.66 -4.48
CA GLU A 135 3.84 6.17 -3.92
C GLU A 135 3.92 4.63 -4.05
N TYR A 136 4.54 4.15 -5.11
CA TYR A 136 4.58 2.70 -5.42
C TYR A 136 5.99 2.08 -5.49
N GLY A 137 7.05 2.84 -5.20
CA GLY A 137 8.43 2.36 -5.24
C GLY A 137 8.96 2.15 -6.66
N TYR A 138 9.69 1.04 -6.88
CA TYR A 138 10.28 0.72 -8.19
C TYR A 138 9.30 -0.03 -9.08
N LEU A 139 9.47 0.11 -10.41
CA LEU A 139 8.67 -0.60 -11.41
C LEU A 139 8.74 -2.13 -11.27
N SER A 140 9.88 -2.68 -10.81
CA SER A 140 10.03 -4.11 -10.52
C SER A 140 9.05 -4.62 -9.46
N ASP A 141 8.73 -3.76 -8.47
CA ASP A 141 7.92 -4.13 -7.30
C ASP A 141 6.43 -4.17 -7.62
N ILE A 142 6.04 -3.52 -8.72
CA ILE A 142 4.65 -3.43 -9.18
C ILE A 142 4.34 -4.36 -10.36
N ASN A 143 5.27 -5.26 -10.72
CA ASN A 143 5.00 -6.28 -11.73
C ASN A 143 3.81 -7.17 -11.32
N ASN A 144 2.94 -7.48 -12.25
CA ASN A 144 1.68 -8.21 -12.04
C ASN A 144 0.64 -7.50 -11.15
N LYS A 145 0.81 -6.21 -10.87
CA LYS A 145 -0.15 -5.40 -10.10
C LYS A 145 -1.08 -4.61 -11.02
N ILE A 146 -2.22 -4.20 -10.45
CA ILE A 146 -3.15 -3.28 -11.13
C ILE A 146 -2.65 -1.86 -10.93
N VAL A 147 -2.49 -1.12 -12.00
CA VAL A 147 -1.93 0.23 -12.01
C VAL A 147 -2.86 1.20 -12.73
N ILE A 148 -2.74 2.46 -12.37
CA ILE A 148 -3.25 3.58 -13.15
C ILE A 148 -2.08 4.10 -13.98
N ALA A 149 -2.28 4.23 -15.27
CA ALA A 149 -1.25 4.62 -16.22
C ALA A 149 -1.78 5.68 -17.20
N ARG A 150 -0.90 6.60 -17.60
CA ARG A 150 -1.15 7.56 -18.65
C ARG A 150 -0.30 7.22 -19.86
N LEU A 151 -0.94 7.11 -21.02
CA LEU A 151 -0.25 6.92 -22.29
C LEU A 151 0.10 8.28 -22.91
N GLN A 152 1.24 8.37 -23.56
CA GLN A 152 1.63 9.56 -24.29
C GLN A 152 0.61 9.85 -25.42
N GLY A 153 0.16 11.08 -25.51
CA GLY A 153 -0.88 11.49 -26.46
C GLY A 153 -2.32 11.30 -25.96
N SER A 154 -2.49 10.75 -24.74
CA SER A 154 -3.80 10.73 -24.06
C SER A 154 -3.83 11.76 -22.92
N ASN A 155 -4.95 12.46 -22.79
CA ASN A 155 -5.21 13.34 -21.66
C ASN A 155 -5.80 12.60 -20.46
N GLU A 156 -6.26 11.37 -20.67
CA GLU A 156 -6.88 10.55 -19.64
C GLU A 156 -5.96 9.41 -19.22
N ALA A 157 -6.01 9.07 -17.94
CA ALA A 157 -5.39 7.86 -17.41
C ALA A 157 -6.24 6.62 -17.76
N THR A 158 -5.66 5.45 -17.63
CA THR A 158 -6.31 4.15 -17.81
C THR A 158 -5.94 3.19 -16.70
N ILE A 159 -6.80 2.23 -16.40
CA ILE A 159 -6.53 1.15 -15.45
C ILE A 159 -6.21 -0.14 -16.18
N LYS A 160 -5.08 -0.76 -15.83
CA LYS A 160 -4.64 -2.03 -16.42
C LYS A 160 -3.79 -2.82 -15.43
N LYS A 161 -3.53 -4.08 -15.76
CA LYS A 161 -2.52 -4.89 -15.08
C LYS A 161 -1.18 -4.66 -15.76
N LEU A 162 -0.18 -4.22 -15.01
CA LEU A 162 1.20 -4.12 -15.50
C LEU A 162 1.83 -5.51 -15.52
N VAL A 163 2.42 -5.89 -16.65
CA VAL A 163 3.21 -7.11 -16.79
C VAL A 163 4.56 -6.74 -17.41
N VAL A 164 5.62 -7.19 -16.76
CA VAL A 164 7.01 -7.08 -17.24
C VAL A 164 7.48 -8.47 -17.61
N ASP A 165 7.82 -8.66 -18.87
CA ASP A 165 8.32 -9.93 -19.44
C ASP A 165 9.65 -9.67 -20.15
N GLY A 166 10.75 -9.90 -19.44
CA GLY A 166 12.09 -9.56 -19.92
C GLY A 166 12.24 -8.07 -20.24
N PRO A 167 12.62 -7.69 -21.45
CA PRO A 167 12.73 -6.28 -21.84
C PRO A 167 11.37 -5.64 -22.13
N ASN A 168 10.32 -6.46 -22.34
CA ASN A 168 9.03 -5.99 -22.77
C ASN A 168 8.11 -5.68 -21.59
N LYS A 169 7.29 -4.67 -21.74
CA LYS A 169 6.32 -4.26 -20.72
C LYS A 169 4.96 -4.07 -21.37
N TYR A 170 3.93 -4.52 -20.67
CA TYR A 170 2.57 -4.51 -21.19
C TYR A 170 1.60 -4.00 -20.13
N LEU A 171 0.59 -3.28 -20.60
CA LEU A 171 -0.62 -2.97 -19.85
C LEU A 171 -1.72 -3.93 -20.32
N LEU A 172 -2.03 -4.92 -19.49
CA LEU A 172 -3.00 -5.95 -19.82
C LEU A 172 -4.37 -5.61 -19.25
N PRO A 173 -5.44 -5.63 -20.07
CA PRO A 173 -6.80 -5.67 -19.57
C PRO A 173 -7.05 -7.01 -18.88
N LEU A 174 -7.95 -7.07 -17.90
CA LEU A 174 -8.43 -8.33 -17.33
C LEU A 174 -9.49 -8.98 -18.20
N ASN A 175 -10.20 -8.18 -19.00
CA ASN A 175 -11.17 -8.65 -19.97
C ASN A 175 -10.45 -9.10 -21.26
N PRO A 176 -10.53 -10.39 -21.65
CA PRO A 176 -9.82 -10.90 -22.82
C PRO A 176 -10.34 -10.35 -24.16
N LEU A 177 -11.49 -9.68 -24.19
CA LEU A 177 -12.02 -9.02 -25.38
C LEU A 177 -11.22 -7.76 -25.76
N PHE A 178 -10.42 -7.24 -24.84
CA PHE A 178 -9.58 -6.06 -25.06
C PHE A 178 -8.13 -6.48 -25.34
N LYS A 179 -7.45 -5.73 -26.21
CA LYS A 179 -6.06 -6.01 -26.56
C LYS A 179 -5.08 -5.46 -25.53
N PRO A 180 -3.99 -6.18 -25.25
CA PRO A 180 -2.85 -5.64 -24.50
C PRO A 180 -2.27 -4.40 -25.18
N ILE A 181 -1.73 -3.49 -24.35
CA ILE A 181 -1.00 -2.30 -24.83
C ILE A 181 0.47 -2.51 -24.47
N GLU A 182 1.33 -2.54 -25.48
CA GLU A 182 2.77 -2.55 -25.27
C GLU A 182 3.26 -1.15 -24.87
N ILE A 183 4.14 -1.09 -23.86
CA ILE A 183 4.71 0.15 -23.37
C ILE A 183 6.23 0.13 -23.52
N ASN A 184 6.74 1.07 -24.29
CA ASN A 184 8.18 1.19 -24.65
C ASN A 184 8.67 2.63 -24.46
N GLY A 185 8.45 3.20 -23.27
CA GLY A 185 8.81 4.57 -22.92
C GLY A 185 7.69 5.61 -23.17
N ASN A 186 6.54 5.18 -23.73
CA ASN A 186 5.37 6.03 -24.02
C ASN A 186 4.30 6.00 -22.92
N CYS A 187 4.65 5.56 -21.72
CA CYS A 187 3.73 5.36 -20.62
C CYS A 187 4.31 5.88 -19.31
N GLN A 188 3.49 6.58 -18.55
CA GLN A 188 3.77 7.00 -17.18
C GLN A 188 2.82 6.25 -16.25
N ILE A 189 3.35 5.58 -15.24
CA ILE A 189 2.53 5.03 -14.15
C ILE A 189 2.18 6.18 -13.22
N VAL A 190 0.89 6.34 -12.95
CA VAL A 190 0.34 7.37 -12.07
C VAL A 190 0.24 6.86 -10.63
N GLY A 191 -0.08 5.57 -10.46
CA GLY A 191 -0.18 4.98 -9.15
C GLY A 191 -0.56 3.51 -9.17
N LEU A 192 -0.45 2.89 -8.01
CA LEU A 192 -0.78 1.49 -7.75
C LEU A 192 -2.17 1.39 -7.13
N VAL A 193 -3.00 0.50 -7.63
CA VAL A 193 -4.29 0.18 -7.01
C VAL A 193 -4.06 -0.67 -5.76
N LYS A 194 -4.49 -0.17 -4.61
CA LYS A 194 -4.34 -0.80 -3.29
C LYS A 194 -5.61 -1.52 -2.82
N GLN A 195 -6.77 -1.02 -3.23
CA GLN A 195 -8.07 -1.56 -2.82
C GLN A 195 -9.12 -1.32 -3.90
N ILE A 196 -10.10 -2.20 -3.96
CA ILE A 196 -11.29 -2.06 -4.80
C ILE A 196 -12.49 -2.04 -3.85
N VAL A 197 -13.36 -1.06 -4.01
CA VAL A 197 -14.62 -0.92 -3.30
C VAL A 197 -15.75 -1.13 -4.30
N ILE A 198 -16.63 -2.07 -4.01
CA ILE A 198 -17.78 -2.41 -4.85
C ILE A 198 -19.03 -2.27 -3.99
N ASP A 199 -19.91 -1.37 -4.38
CA ASP A 199 -21.22 -1.23 -3.76
C ASP A 199 -22.17 -2.25 -4.39
N LEU A 200 -22.79 -3.08 -3.56
CA LEU A 200 -23.81 -4.03 -3.99
C LEU A 200 -25.16 -3.36 -3.80
N HIS A 201 -25.87 -3.16 -4.88
CA HIS A 201 -27.24 -2.57 -4.91
C HIS A 201 -28.31 -3.67 -4.84
#